data_f3a7c14a425e9bc8711e8ddc443ffa04
#
_entry.id   f3a7c14a425e9bc8711e8ddc443ffa04
#
_cell.length_a   1.000
_cell.length_b   1.000
_cell.length_c   1.000
_cell.angle_alpha   90.00
_cell.angle_beta   90.00
_cell.angle_gamma   90.00
#
_symmetry.space_group_name_H-M   'P 1'
#
loop_
_entity.id
_entity.type
_entity.pdbx_description
1 polymer ?
#
loop_
_entity_poly.entity_id
_entity_poly.type
_entity_poly.pdbx_seq_one_letter_code
_entity_poly.pdbx_strand_id
1 'polypeptide(L)'
;MTQKDYILRIAEDVGRALAQIIYHKEIQDYQGALSLIDELFKQTVGAGSGFLHAISEETLLAMLTLLGVLNLEKALLIATLLKAEGDIYEDQGNPEAAYESYLTSLNLFLEILLCDDNLHDLRVSSEVEDLLGKLEAYELPQNTRRLLFQLYLCAFVREDGGKGYYVVSRR
;
A
#
# COMPACT_ATOMS: atom_id res chain seq x y z
N MET A 1 -2.51 -25.24 -6.91
CA MET A 1 -2.59 -24.20 -5.88
C MET A 1 -3.90 -23.44 -6.09
N THR A 2 -4.77 -23.39 -5.10
CA THR A 2 -6.01 -22.63 -5.19
C THR A 2 -5.76 -21.14 -4.92
N GLN A 3 -6.64 -20.25 -5.38
CA GLN A 3 -6.55 -18.82 -5.10
C GLN A 3 -6.53 -18.53 -3.59
N LYS A 4 -7.23 -19.35 -2.81
CA LYS A 4 -7.26 -19.27 -1.34
C LYS A 4 -5.90 -19.60 -0.71
N ASP A 5 -5.19 -20.60 -1.23
CA ASP A 5 -3.85 -20.97 -0.73
C ASP A 5 -2.81 -19.87 -1.03
N TYR A 6 -2.95 -19.22 -2.17
CA TYR A 6 -2.12 -18.10 -2.57
C TYR A 6 -2.29 -16.89 -1.63
N ILE A 7 -3.55 -16.52 -1.35
CA ILE A 7 -3.86 -15.40 -0.42
C ILE A 7 -3.36 -15.70 1.00
N LEU A 8 -3.52 -16.93 1.48
CA LEU A 8 -3.03 -17.35 2.80
C LEU A 8 -1.51 -17.21 2.89
N ARG A 9 -0.77 -17.61 1.85
CA ARG A 9 0.69 -17.49 1.82
C ARG A 9 1.15 -16.04 1.87
N ILE A 10 0.49 -15.14 1.11
CA ILE A 10 0.78 -13.70 1.17
C ILE A 10 0.58 -13.18 2.59
N ALA A 11 -0.55 -13.52 3.21
CA ALA A 11 -0.87 -13.07 4.56
C ALA A 11 0.15 -13.57 5.60
N GLU A 12 0.65 -14.80 5.44
CA GLU A 12 1.69 -15.36 6.32
C GLU A 12 3.04 -14.65 6.14
N ASP A 13 3.47 -14.37 4.91
CA ASP A 13 4.74 -13.72 4.62
C ASP A 13 4.73 -12.25 5.08
N VAL A 14 3.66 -11.53 4.80
CA VAL A 14 3.44 -10.16 5.30
C VAL A 14 3.37 -10.14 6.82
N GLY A 15 2.64 -11.07 7.42
CA GLY A 15 2.50 -11.17 8.87
C GLY A 15 3.83 -11.44 9.57
N ARG A 16 4.68 -12.29 9.00
CA ARG A 16 6.01 -12.59 9.54
C ARG A 16 6.93 -11.38 9.48
N ALA A 17 6.94 -10.67 8.35
CA ALA A 17 7.73 -9.45 8.18
C ALA A 17 7.29 -8.38 9.19
N LEU A 18 5.98 -8.14 9.30
CA LEU A 18 5.43 -7.18 10.27
C LEU A 18 5.77 -7.53 11.71
N ALA A 19 5.68 -8.81 12.12
CA ALA A 19 6.01 -9.23 13.47
C ALA A 19 7.46 -8.90 13.85
N GLN A 20 8.40 -9.08 12.93
CA GLN A 20 9.79 -8.71 13.13
C GLN A 20 10.00 -7.19 13.24
N ILE A 21 9.32 -6.41 12.37
CA ILE A 21 9.38 -4.94 12.40
C ILE A 21 8.80 -4.42 13.72
N ILE A 22 7.64 -4.94 14.14
CA ILE A 22 6.99 -4.57 15.41
C ILE A 22 7.91 -4.88 16.60
N TYR A 23 8.56 -6.04 16.60
CA TYR A 23 9.52 -6.39 17.65
C TYR A 23 10.66 -5.37 17.77
N HIS A 24 11.31 -5.00 16.65
CA HIS A 24 12.34 -3.96 16.66
C HIS A 24 11.81 -2.60 17.13
N LYS A 25 10.59 -2.25 16.74
CA LYS A 25 9.92 -1.02 17.16
C LYS A 25 9.66 -1.01 18.68
N GLU A 26 9.16 -2.12 19.25
CA GLU A 26 8.88 -2.26 20.70
C GLU A 26 10.14 -2.11 21.56
N ILE A 27 11.28 -2.61 21.09
CA ILE A 27 12.57 -2.41 21.77
C ILE A 27 13.27 -1.10 21.40
N GLN A 28 12.59 -0.21 20.69
CA GLN A 28 13.10 1.09 20.21
C GLN A 28 14.33 0.98 19.29
N ASP A 29 14.55 -0.17 18.68
CA ASP A 29 15.56 -0.36 17.64
C ASP A 29 15.03 0.08 16.27
N TYR A 30 14.77 1.37 16.12
CA TYR A 30 14.23 1.94 14.88
C TYR A 30 15.18 1.74 13.69
N GLN A 31 16.50 1.77 13.92
CA GLN A 31 17.48 1.54 12.86
C GLN A 31 17.44 0.09 12.38
N GLY A 32 17.30 -0.87 13.29
CA GLY A 32 17.11 -2.28 12.95
C GLY A 32 15.82 -2.51 12.17
N ALA A 33 14.72 -1.88 12.58
CA ALA A 33 13.44 -1.94 11.88
C ALA A 33 13.54 -1.37 10.45
N LEU A 34 14.12 -0.18 10.26
CA LEU A 34 14.30 0.43 8.94
C LEU A 34 15.25 -0.38 8.04
N SER A 35 16.30 -0.97 8.61
CA SER A 35 17.23 -1.84 7.87
C SER A 35 16.53 -3.11 7.38
N LEU A 36 15.66 -3.69 8.19
CA LEU A 36 14.85 -4.85 7.81
C LEU A 36 13.87 -4.50 6.69
N ILE A 37 13.21 -3.35 6.77
CA ILE A 37 12.30 -2.87 5.71
C ILE A 37 13.07 -2.67 4.39
N ASP A 38 14.23 -2.03 4.44
CA ASP A 38 15.10 -1.81 3.26
C ASP A 38 15.53 -3.14 2.61
N GLU A 39 15.87 -4.14 3.42
CA GLU A 39 16.19 -5.49 2.96
C GLU A 39 14.99 -6.15 2.26
N LEU A 40 13.80 -6.05 2.85
CA LEU A 40 12.57 -6.61 2.29
C LEU A 40 12.16 -5.90 0.98
N PHE A 41 12.37 -4.59 0.87
CA PHE A 41 12.20 -3.89 -0.40
C PHE A 41 13.15 -4.42 -1.47
N LYS A 42 14.44 -4.59 -1.15
CA LYS A 42 15.44 -5.16 -2.09
C LYS A 42 15.05 -6.57 -2.52
N GLN A 43 14.58 -7.41 -1.62
CA GLN A 43 14.14 -8.77 -1.95
C GLN A 43 12.90 -8.79 -2.84
N THR A 44 11.98 -7.84 -2.65
CA THR A 44 10.67 -7.82 -3.34
C THR A 44 10.74 -7.20 -4.72
N VAL A 45 11.40 -6.03 -4.84
CA VAL A 45 11.45 -5.22 -6.08
C VAL A 45 12.86 -4.96 -6.59
N GLY A 46 13.88 -5.44 -5.90
CA GLY A 46 15.27 -5.27 -6.30
C GLY A 46 15.87 -3.91 -5.95
N ALA A 47 15.18 -3.09 -5.18
CA ALA A 47 15.59 -1.72 -4.85
C ALA A 47 15.26 -1.39 -3.39
N GLY A 48 16.13 -0.64 -2.71
CA GLY A 48 15.93 -0.24 -1.33
C GLY A 48 15.04 1.00 -1.15
N SER A 49 14.76 1.34 0.10
CA SER A 49 13.88 2.45 0.51
C SER A 49 14.26 3.78 -0.15
N GLY A 50 15.53 4.16 -0.12
CA GLY A 50 16.00 5.42 -0.72
C GLY A 50 15.71 5.53 -2.22
N PHE A 51 15.73 4.42 -2.95
CA PHE A 51 15.34 4.39 -4.36
C PHE A 51 13.83 4.51 -4.52
N LEU A 52 13.04 3.80 -3.70
CA LEU A 52 11.58 3.84 -3.77
C LEU A 52 11.02 5.25 -3.49
N HIS A 53 11.62 6.01 -2.57
CA HIS A 53 11.25 7.39 -2.30
C HIS A 53 11.72 8.38 -3.40
N ALA A 54 12.73 8.02 -4.20
CA ALA A 54 13.24 8.87 -5.27
C ALA A 54 12.50 8.73 -6.62
N ILE A 55 11.74 7.64 -6.80
CA ILE A 55 11.00 7.39 -8.06
C ILE A 55 9.57 7.93 -7.98
N SER A 56 8.96 8.13 -9.16
CA SER A 56 7.54 8.48 -9.24
C SER A 56 6.65 7.28 -8.94
N GLU A 57 5.42 7.55 -8.51
CA GLU A 57 4.39 6.50 -8.30
C GLU A 57 4.15 5.66 -9.56
N GLU A 58 4.15 6.30 -10.74
CA GLU A 58 4.01 5.59 -12.02
C GLU A 58 5.14 4.59 -12.25
N THR A 59 6.37 4.96 -11.89
CA THR A 59 7.53 4.07 -11.99
C THR A 59 7.41 2.91 -10.99
N LEU A 60 6.98 3.20 -9.77
CA LEU A 60 6.75 2.16 -8.77
C LEU A 60 5.67 1.16 -9.22
N LEU A 61 4.55 1.65 -9.73
CA LEU A 61 3.49 0.81 -10.29
C LEU A 61 3.99 -0.02 -11.48
N ALA A 62 4.81 0.55 -12.36
CA ALA A 62 5.41 -0.17 -13.47
C ALA A 62 6.32 -1.32 -12.99
N MET A 63 7.09 -1.11 -11.93
CA MET A 63 7.93 -2.16 -11.31
C MET A 63 7.09 -3.28 -10.68
N LEU A 64 5.90 -2.97 -10.20
CA LEU A 64 4.97 -3.93 -9.60
C LEU A 64 4.03 -4.58 -10.64
N THR A 65 4.09 -4.16 -11.90
CA THR A 65 3.22 -4.64 -12.98
C THR A 65 3.98 -5.61 -13.88
N LEU A 66 3.40 -6.78 -14.11
CA LEU A 66 3.94 -7.79 -15.02
C LEU A 66 2.93 -8.04 -16.16
N LEU A 67 3.36 -7.85 -17.40
CA LEU A 67 2.50 -8.03 -18.59
C LEU A 67 1.18 -7.24 -18.52
N GLY A 68 1.23 -6.04 -17.97
CA GLY A 68 0.06 -5.16 -17.83
C GLY A 68 -0.87 -5.50 -16.65
N VAL A 69 -0.52 -6.47 -15.82
CA VAL A 69 -1.27 -6.88 -14.63
C VAL A 69 -0.47 -6.55 -13.37
N LEU A 70 -1.09 -5.86 -12.42
CA LEU A 70 -0.48 -5.56 -11.12
C LEU A 70 -0.22 -6.85 -10.35
N ASN A 71 1.00 -7.06 -9.89
CA ASN A 71 1.32 -8.15 -8.97
C ASN A 71 0.84 -7.78 -7.56
N LEU A 72 -0.35 -8.26 -7.21
CA LEU A 72 -1.04 -7.91 -5.96
C LEU A 72 -0.23 -8.33 -4.72
N GLU A 73 0.48 -9.46 -4.78
CA GLU A 73 1.33 -9.93 -3.67
C GLU A 73 2.44 -8.93 -3.36
N LYS A 74 3.20 -8.56 -4.38
CA LYS A 74 4.28 -7.59 -4.23
C LYS A 74 3.76 -6.21 -3.85
N ALA A 75 2.68 -5.77 -4.49
CA ALA A 75 2.07 -4.47 -4.22
C ALA A 75 1.58 -4.38 -2.77
N LEU A 76 0.92 -5.43 -2.28
CA LEU A 76 0.43 -5.50 -0.91
C LEU A 76 1.57 -5.48 0.12
N LEU A 77 2.63 -6.26 -0.14
CA LEU A 77 3.80 -6.28 0.72
C LEU A 77 4.49 -4.90 0.77
N ILE A 78 4.73 -4.28 -0.39
CA ILE A 78 5.36 -2.95 -0.46
C ILE A 78 4.49 -1.89 0.23
N ALA A 79 3.18 -1.88 -0.01
CA ALA A 79 2.27 -0.93 0.65
C ALA A 79 2.31 -1.08 2.18
N THR A 80 2.29 -2.31 2.67
CA THR A 80 2.36 -2.62 4.10
C THR A 80 3.70 -2.20 4.72
N LEU A 81 4.81 -2.46 4.03
CA LEU A 81 6.14 -2.06 4.49
C LEU A 81 6.32 -0.54 4.51
N LEU A 82 5.80 0.18 3.52
CA LEU A 82 5.80 1.65 3.49
C LEU A 82 4.99 2.24 4.66
N LYS A 83 3.84 1.65 4.99
CA LYS A 83 3.08 2.08 6.18
C LYS A 83 3.90 1.87 7.45
N ALA A 84 4.51 0.70 7.62
CA ALA A 84 5.35 0.40 8.78
C ALA A 84 6.57 1.33 8.88
N GLU A 85 7.17 1.69 7.75
CA GLU A 85 8.25 2.67 7.66
C GLU A 85 7.77 4.06 8.11
N GLY A 86 6.59 4.49 7.68
CA GLY A 86 5.95 5.72 8.14
C GLY A 86 5.72 5.75 9.65
N ASP A 87 5.23 4.64 10.22
CA ASP A 87 5.03 4.50 11.67
C ASP A 87 6.36 4.65 12.46
N ILE A 88 7.46 4.15 11.90
CA ILE A 88 8.78 4.30 12.52
C ILE A 88 9.26 5.75 12.44
N TYR A 89 9.10 6.42 11.30
CA TYR A 89 9.47 7.84 11.17
C TYR A 89 8.62 8.74 12.06
N GLU A 90 7.33 8.44 12.23
CA GLU A 90 6.44 9.13 13.17
C GLU A 90 6.96 9.01 14.61
N ASP A 91 7.32 7.80 15.05
CA ASP A 91 7.89 7.54 16.38
C ASP A 91 9.25 8.23 16.59
N GLN A 92 10.03 8.41 15.52
CA GLN A 92 11.28 9.16 15.54
C GLN A 92 11.09 10.68 15.54
N GLY A 93 9.85 11.17 15.43
CA GLY A 93 9.55 12.60 15.32
C GLY A 93 9.95 13.21 13.99
N ASN A 94 9.93 12.42 12.90
CA ASN A 94 10.19 12.87 11.53
C ASN A 94 8.88 12.83 10.71
N PRO A 95 8.00 13.85 10.85
CA PRO A 95 6.69 13.86 10.23
C PRO A 95 6.76 13.98 8.70
N GLU A 96 7.82 14.54 8.15
CA GLU A 96 7.99 14.71 6.70
C GLU A 96 8.24 13.36 6.02
N ALA A 97 9.18 12.57 6.54
CA ALA A 97 9.43 11.22 6.04
C ALA A 97 8.23 10.28 6.29
N ALA A 98 7.56 10.42 7.44
CA ALA A 98 6.34 9.67 7.73
C ALA A 98 5.24 9.97 6.71
N TYR A 99 5.01 11.25 6.38
CA TYR A 99 4.03 11.67 5.37
C TYR A 99 4.30 11.04 4.00
N GLU A 100 5.55 11.08 3.52
CA GLU A 100 5.92 10.50 2.22
C GLU A 100 5.66 8.99 2.18
N SER A 101 6.06 8.27 3.22
CA SER A 101 5.83 6.83 3.32
C SER A 101 4.34 6.48 3.40
N TYR A 102 3.56 7.19 4.20
CA TYR A 102 2.11 7.00 4.32
C TYR A 102 1.38 7.32 3.03
N LEU A 103 1.75 8.40 2.33
CA LEU A 103 1.10 8.79 1.08
C LEU A 103 1.32 7.74 -0.02
N THR A 104 2.56 7.28 -0.18
CA THR A 104 2.89 6.24 -1.17
C THR A 104 2.19 4.92 -0.82
N SER A 105 2.16 4.55 0.45
CA SER A 105 1.41 3.38 0.95
C SER A 105 -0.08 3.48 0.62
N LEU A 106 -0.72 4.63 0.92
CA LEU A 106 -2.13 4.88 0.62
C LEU A 106 -2.42 4.71 -0.86
N ASN A 107 -1.62 5.34 -1.73
CA ASN A 107 -1.81 5.25 -3.18
C ASN A 107 -1.71 3.81 -3.69
N LEU A 108 -0.77 3.01 -3.18
CA LEU A 108 -0.66 1.58 -3.52
C LEU A 108 -1.87 0.78 -3.05
N PHE A 109 -2.35 0.98 -1.82
CA PHE A 109 -3.57 0.30 -1.35
C PHE A 109 -4.79 0.68 -2.18
N LEU A 110 -4.93 1.94 -2.59
CA LEU A 110 -6.02 2.37 -3.48
C LEU A 110 -5.93 1.70 -4.85
N GLU A 111 -4.76 1.62 -5.46
CA GLU A 111 -4.55 0.91 -6.73
C GLU A 111 -4.87 -0.60 -6.60
N ILE A 112 -4.49 -1.24 -5.49
CA ILE A 112 -4.82 -2.63 -5.20
C ILE A 112 -6.34 -2.83 -5.14
N LEU A 113 -7.07 -1.98 -4.40
CA LEU A 113 -8.53 -2.05 -4.29
C LEU A 113 -9.25 -1.80 -5.62
N LEU A 114 -8.68 -0.96 -6.48
CA LEU A 114 -9.21 -0.70 -7.82
C LEU A 114 -8.96 -1.86 -8.81
N CYS A 115 -7.96 -2.71 -8.53
CA CYS A 115 -7.61 -3.85 -9.38
C CYS A 115 -8.39 -5.13 -9.05
N ASP A 116 -8.74 -5.36 -7.79
CA ASP A 116 -9.41 -6.60 -7.35
C ASP A 116 -10.54 -6.32 -6.37
N ASP A 117 -11.75 -6.59 -6.83
CA ASP A 117 -12.98 -6.40 -6.07
C ASP A 117 -13.09 -7.30 -4.83
N ASN A 118 -12.44 -8.47 -4.84
CA ASN A 118 -12.49 -9.42 -3.72
C ASN A 118 -11.64 -8.98 -2.52
N LEU A 119 -10.74 -8.01 -2.70
CA LEU A 119 -9.89 -7.50 -1.62
C LEU A 119 -10.58 -6.47 -0.72
N HIS A 120 -11.79 -6.01 -1.08
CA HIS A 120 -12.59 -5.14 -0.21
C HIS A 120 -12.99 -5.81 1.12
N ASP A 121 -13.16 -7.13 1.13
CA ASP A 121 -13.50 -7.90 2.34
C ASP A 121 -12.29 -8.19 3.24
N LEU A 122 -11.08 -7.84 2.80
CA LEU A 122 -9.84 -8.02 3.53
C LEU A 122 -9.45 -6.74 4.28
N ARG A 123 -8.43 -6.85 5.13
CA ARG A 123 -7.86 -5.75 5.91
C ARG A 123 -7.43 -4.52 5.10
N VAL A 124 -7.39 -4.61 3.75
CA VAL A 124 -6.95 -3.52 2.88
C VAL A 124 -7.79 -2.27 3.05
N SER A 125 -9.12 -2.40 3.18
CA SER A 125 -10.01 -1.25 3.44
C SER A 125 -9.71 -0.59 4.78
N SER A 126 -9.44 -1.36 5.83
CA SER A 126 -9.08 -0.81 7.15
C SER A 126 -7.70 -0.14 7.14
N GLU A 127 -6.76 -0.62 6.33
CA GLU A 127 -5.46 0.04 6.15
C GLU A 127 -5.61 1.40 5.47
N VAL A 128 -6.48 1.50 4.46
CA VAL A 128 -6.81 2.78 3.81
C VAL A 128 -7.43 3.76 4.80
N GLU A 129 -8.40 3.32 5.62
CA GLU A 129 -9.04 4.17 6.64
C GLU A 129 -8.02 4.67 7.67
N ASP A 130 -7.13 3.82 8.16
CA ASP A 130 -6.08 4.20 9.09
C ASP A 130 -5.10 5.23 8.48
N LEU A 131 -4.67 5.00 7.24
CA LEU A 131 -3.80 5.92 6.52
C LEU A 131 -4.46 7.28 6.26
N LEU A 132 -5.75 7.30 5.92
CA LEU A 132 -6.51 8.55 5.78
C LEU A 132 -6.57 9.32 7.11
N GLY A 133 -6.73 8.63 8.23
CA GLY A 133 -6.66 9.23 9.56
C GLY A 133 -5.29 9.84 9.86
N LYS A 134 -4.20 9.13 9.54
CA LYS A 134 -2.82 9.63 9.69
C LYS A 134 -2.51 10.85 8.80
N LEU A 135 -3.13 10.93 7.65
CA LEU A 135 -2.94 12.00 6.66
C LEU A 135 -3.98 13.14 6.79
N GLU A 136 -4.89 13.09 7.76
CA GLU A 136 -5.99 14.06 7.93
C GLU A 136 -5.51 15.52 8.03
N ALA A 137 -4.35 15.74 8.64
CA ALA A 137 -3.76 17.07 8.80
C ALA A 137 -3.16 17.66 7.50
N TYR A 138 -3.06 16.85 6.44
CA TYR A 138 -2.40 17.22 5.19
C TYR A 138 -3.40 17.34 4.04
N GLU A 139 -3.13 18.25 3.11
CA GLU A 139 -3.84 18.30 1.86
C GLU A 139 -3.35 17.16 0.94
N LEU A 140 -4.27 16.25 0.58
CA LEU A 140 -3.94 15.13 -0.30
C LEU A 140 -3.67 15.61 -1.74
N PRO A 141 -2.62 15.08 -2.41
CA PRO A 141 -2.32 15.38 -3.80
C PRO A 141 -3.47 15.03 -4.74
N GLN A 142 -3.49 15.68 -5.90
CA GLN A 142 -4.55 15.48 -6.89
C GLN A 142 -4.68 14.02 -7.34
N ASN A 143 -3.56 13.30 -7.48
CA ASN A 143 -3.57 11.88 -7.85
C ASN A 143 -4.27 11.02 -6.80
N THR A 144 -3.96 11.22 -5.52
CA THR A 144 -4.59 10.50 -4.41
C THR A 144 -6.09 10.79 -4.34
N ARG A 145 -6.49 12.06 -4.49
CA ARG A 145 -7.91 12.44 -4.54
C ARG A 145 -8.64 11.79 -5.71
N ARG A 146 -8.00 11.67 -6.88
CA ARG A 146 -8.54 10.98 -8.05
C ARG A 146 -8.75 9.49 -7.78
N LEU A 147 -7.79 8.81 -7.16
CA LEU A 147 -7.90 7.39 -6.81
C LEU A 147 -9.03 7.15 -5.80
N LEU A 148 -9.14 7.98 -4.77
CA LEU A 148 -10.24 7.92 -3.80
C LEU A 148 -11.59 8.11 -4.48
N PHE A 149 -11.72 9.10 -5.36
CA PHE A 149 -12.95 9.34 -6.10
C PHE A 149 -13.34 8.13 -6.98
N GLN A 150 -12.38 7.52 -7.67
CA GLN A 150 -12.61 6.30 -8.45
C GLN A 150 -13.11 5.15 -7.57
N LEU A 151 -12.50 4.96 -6.40
CA LEU A 151 -12.92 3.92 -5.44
C LEU A 151 -14.35 4.15 -4.96
N TYR A 152 -14.71 5.39 -4.58
CA TYR A 152 -16.08 5.74 -4.18
C TYR A 152 -17.08 5.52 -5.30
N LEU A 153 -16.76 5.87 -6.54
CA LEU A 153 -17.62 5.60 -7.69
C LEU A 153 -17.86 4.11 -7.90
N CYS A 154 -16.81 3.29 -7.78
CA CYS A 154 -16.93 1.83 -7.89
C CYS A 154 -17.84 1.26 -6.78
N ALA A 155 -17.72 1.74 -5.54
CA ALA A 155 -18.56 1.33 -4.43
C ALA A 155 -20.03 1.74 -4.63
N PHE A 156 -20.29 2.99 -5.04
CA PHE A 156 -21.64 3.51 -5.29
C PHE A 156 -22.37 2.74 -6.39
N VAL A 157 -21.68 2.42 -7.50
CA VAL A 157 -22.27 1.65 -8.61
C VAL A 157 -22.68 0.23 -8.17
N ARG A 158 -22.00 -0.35 -7.17
CA ARG A 158 -22.32 -1.67 -6.63
C ARG A 158 -23.56 -1.66 -5.73
N GLU A 159 -23.71 -0.66 -4.88
CA GLU A 159 -24.87 -0.53 -3.99
C GLU A 159 -26.18 -0.33 -4.76
N ASP A 160 -26.15 0.37 -5.89
CA ASP A 160 -27.32 0.63 -6.74
C ASP A 160 -27.71 -0.52 -7.68
N GLY A 161 -27.16 -1.70 -7.53
CA GLY A 161 -27.61 -2.94 -8.21
C GLY A 161 -27.45 -2.94 -9.73
N GLY A 162 -26.36 -2.37 -10.27
CA GLY A 162 -25.91 -2.64 -11.64
C GLY A 162 -26.73 -1.98 -12.76
N LYS A 163 -27.43 -0.87 -12.52
CA LYS A 163 -28.14 -0.10 -13.54
C LYS A 163 -27.41 1.20 -13.91
N GLY A 164 -26.21 1.08 -14.40
CA GLY A 164 -25.51 2.25 -14.92
C GLY A 164 -24.18 1.88 -15.55
N TYR A 165 -24.17 1.74 -16.86
CA TYR A 165 -22.93 1.56 -17.63
C TYR A 165 -22.18 2.90 -17.69
N TYR A 166 -21.14 3.06 -16.88
CA TYR A 166 -20.13 4.06 -17.15
C TYR A 166 -18.80 3.37 -17.40
N VAL A 167 -18.51 3.19 -18.68
CA VAL A 167 -17.17 2.78 -19.14
C VAL A 167 -16.25 3.98 -18.91
N VAL A 168 -15.48 3.97 -17.83
CA VAL A 168 -14.33 4.85 -17.70
C VAL A 168 -13.23 4.26 -18.58
N SER A 169 -13.14 4.79 -19.81
CA SER A 169 -12.08 4.46 -20.77
C SER A 169 -10.73 4.83 -20.15
N ARG A 170 -9.89 3.85 -19.87
CA ARG A 170 -8.47 4.04 -19.58
C ARG A 170 -7.80 4.55 -20.87
N ARG A 171 -7.30 5.76 -20.84
CA ARG A 171 -6.28 6.27 -21.75
C ARG A 171 -5.02 6.57 -20.96
#